data_a8aaf327e06bd1db61db8b79e5cb2bf2
#
_entry.id   a8aaf327e06bd1db61db8b79e5cb2bf2
#
_cell.length_a   1.000
_cell.length_b   1.000
_cell.length_c   1.000
_cell.angle_alpha   90.00
_cell.angle_beta   90.00
_cell.angle_gamma   90.00
#
_symmetry.space_group_name_H-M   'P 1'
#
loop_
_entity.id
_entity.type
_entity.pdbx_description
1 polymer ?
#
loop_
_entity_poly.entity_id
_entity_poly.type
_entity_poly.pdbx_seq_one_letter_code
_entity_poly.pdbx_strand_id
1 'polypeptide(L)'
;MSSDPNTAPKGMRLWVRIVLVVSLGLNLLVVGAIAGIAIKGGPFKDGPPSRIANETIGPFTRALSPQDRFSIMQEIRQKGRSEGWSREAHRQSMEEMIALLEATPFDVDAFAETFRSTVGGLQGRMTVASEAFVERLSNMSEEERVAYAARVKEAVERKQR
;
A
#
# COMPACT_ATOMS: atom_id res chain seq x y z
N MET A 1 9.58 14.66 -73.59
CA MET A 1 8.44 14.28 -72.68
C MET A 1 9.07 13.95 -71.36
N SER A 2 9.14 14.95 -70.50
CA SER A 2 9.75 14.84 -69.14
C SER A 2 8.63 14.60 -68.14
N SER A 3 8.68 13.46 -67.47
CA SER A 3 7.75 13.11 -66.41
C SER A 3 8.42 13.45 -65.07
N ASP A 4 7.89 14.46 -64.39
CA ASP A 4 8.25 14.80 -63.03
C ASP A 4 7.63 13.77 -62.04
N PRO A 5 8.44 13.17 -61.18
CA PRO A 5 7.90 12.40 -60.07
C PRO A 5 8.25 13.06 -58.75
N ASN A 6 7.53 14.09 -58.34
CA ASN A 6 7.68 14.55 -56.93
C ASN A 6 6.46 15.28 -56.41
N THR A 7 5.42 14.56 -56.03
CA THR A 7 4.34 15.05 -55.14
C THR A 7 4.11 14.07 -54.03
N ALA A 8 5.05 14.03 -53.07
CA ALA A 8 4.77 13.39 -51.77
C ALA A 8 3.89 14.35 -50.95
N PRO A 9 2.76 13.89 -50.39
CA PRO A 9 1.83 14.79 -49.68
C PRO A 9 2.43 15.29 -48.39
N LYS A 10 2.75 16.58 -48.35
CA LYS A 10 3.27 17.32 -47.19
C LYS A 10 2.36 17.26 -45.96
N GLY A 11 1.09 16.90 -46.09
CA GLY A 11 0.11 16.85 -45.00
C GLY A 11 0.27 15.64 -44.08
N MET A 12 0.79 14.51 -44.60
CA MET A 12 0.93 13.27 -43.80
C MET A 12 2.04 13.39 -42.73
N ARG A 13 3.08 14.17 -42.95
CA ARG A 13 4.17 14.38 -42.00
C ARG A 13 3.76 15.22 -40.80
N LEU A 14 2.86 16.21 -41.00
CA LEU A 14 2.41 17.07 -39.88
C LEU A 14 1.45 16.26 -38.96
N TRP A 15 0.53 15.52 -39.55
CA TRP A 15 -0.43 14.68 -38.80
C TRP A 15 0.28 13.58 -37.99
N VAL A 16 1.25 12.91 -38.59
CA VAL A 16 2.08 11.90 -37.90
C VAL A 16 2.86 12.53 -36.72
N ARG A 17 3.39 13.73 -36.89
CA ARG A 17 4.05 14.45 -35.77
C ARG A 17 3.08 14.79 -34.65
N ILE A 18 1.86 15.23 -34.98
CA ILE A 18 0.83 15.54 -33.99
C ILE A 18 0.43 14.27 -33.22
N VAL A 19 0.17 13.17 -33.92
CA VAL A 19 -0.17 11.88 -33.30
C VAL A 19 0.96 11.39 -32.40
N LEU A 20 2.21 11.52 -32.83
CA LEU A 20 3.37 11.10 -32.05
C LEU A 20 3.56 11.97 -30.80
N VAL A 21 3.38 13.29 -30.89
CA VAL A 21 3.46 14.21 -29.74
C VAL A 21 2.31 13.94 -28.75
N VAL A 22 1.09 13.72 -29.23
CA VAL A 22 -0.06 13.40 -28.40
C VAL A 22 0.14 12.04 -27.69
N SER A 23 0.62 11.02 -28.42
CA SER A 23 0.93 9.70 -27.86
C SER A 23 2.05 9.78 -26.81
N LEU A 24 3.11 10.56 -27.06
CA LEU A 24 4.18 10.78 -26.10
C LEU A 24 3.70 11.55 -24.87
N GLY A 25 2.87 12.58 -25.06
CA GLY A 25 2.24 13.32 -23.98
C GLY A 25 1.36 12.45 -23.10
N LEU A 26 0.56 11.57 -23.71
CA LEU A 26 -0.28 10.63 -22.99
C LEU A 26 0.55 9.60 -22.21
N ASN A 27 1.62 9.07 -22.79
CA ASN A 27 2.55 8.19 -22.09
C ASN A 27 3.24 8.86 -20.90
N LEU A 28 3.70 10.10 -21.07
CA LEU A 28 4.30 10.88 -19.99
C LEU A 28 3.28 11.20 -18.89
N LEU A 29 2.01 11.43 -19.24
CA LEU A 29 0.94 11.66 -18.29
C LEU A 29 0.67 10.39 -17.47
N VAL A 30 0.62 9.22 -18.10
CA VAL A 30 0.47 7.93 -17.41
C VAL A 30 1.66 7.63 -16.51
N VAL A 31 2.88 7.80 -17.01
CA VAL A 31 4.11 7.62 -16.20
C VAL A 31 4.16 8.62 -15.05
N GLY A 32 3.80 9.87 -15.29
CA GLY A 32 3.72 10.91 -14.27
C GLY A 32 2.65 10.64 -13.21
N ALA A 33 1.49 10.12 -13.63
CA ALA A 33 0.44 9.69 -12.72
C ALA A 33 0.89 8.50 -11.84
N ILE A 34 1.53 7.49 -12.43
CA ILE A 34 2.08 6.34 -11.70
C ILE A 34 3.19 6.78 -10.73
N ALA A 35 4.10 7.63 -11.18
CA ALA A 35 5.17 8.19 -10.34
C ALA A 35 4.61 9.08 -9.23
N GLY A 36 3.62 9.94 -9.53
CA GLY A 36 2.93 10.77 -8.55
C GLY A 36 2.18 9.96 -7.50
N ILE A 37 1.56 8.84 -7.91
CA ILE A 37 0.93 7.87 -7.02
C ILE A 37 1.98 7.17 -6.13
N ALA A 38 3.13 6.80 -6.68
CA ALA A 38 4.21 6.15 -5.93
C ALA A 38 4.86 7.10 -4.90
N ILE A 39 5.03 8.38 -5.25
CA ILE A 39 5.66 9.39 -4.38
C ILE A 39 4.70 9.94 -3.33
N LYS A 40 3.43 10.16 -3.66
CA LYS A 40 2.42 10.71 -2.73
C LYS A 40 1.65 9.64 -1.95
N GLY A 41 1.96 8.35 -2.12
CA GLY A 41 1.16 7.27 -1.56
C GLY A 41 -0.17 7.16 -2.30
N GLY A 42 -0.29 6.16 -3.19
CA GLY A 42 -1.40 6.01 -4.12
C GLY A 42 -2.79 6.01 -3.49
N PRO A 43 -3.86 6.20 -4.28
CA PRO A 43 -5.26 6.25 -3.82
C PRO A 43 -5.71 4.99 -3.08
N PHE A 44 -4.95 3.89 -3.17
CA PHE A 44 -5.18 2.64 -2.42
C PHE A 44 -4.54 2.62 -1.02
N LYS A 45 -3.74 3.62 -0.64
CA LYS A 45 -3.24 3.75 0.74
C LYS A 45 -4.34 4.15 1.72
N ASP A 46 -5.42 4.69 1.22
CA ASP A 46 -6.57 5.21 1.98
C ASP A 46 -7.85 4.41 1.70
N GLY A 47 -7.75 3.12 1.44
CA GLY A 47 -8.94 2.25 1.42
C GLY A 47 -9.72 2.33 2.73
N PRO A 48 -11.04 2.04 2.77
CA PRO A 48 -11.87 2.22 3.95
C PRO A 48 -11.27 1.66 5.25
N PRO A 49 -10.64 0.46 5.27
CA PRO A 49 -9.96 -0.05 6.47
C PRO A 49 -8.72 0.76 6.86
N SER A 50 -7.94 1.26 5.90
CA SER A 50 -6.74 2.05 6.17
C SER A 50 -7.07 3.46 6.65
N ARG A 51 -8.19 4.04 6.24
CA ARG A 51 -8.69 5.31 6.79
C ARG A 51 -9.08 5.16 8.25
N ILE A 52 -9.89 4.17 8.59
CA ILE A 52 -10.31 3.92 9.98
C ILE A 52 -9.08 3.66 10.86
N ALA A 53 -8.17 2.78 10.45
CA ALA A 53 -6.94 2.52 11.18
C ALA A 53 -6.06 3.78 11.31
N ASN A 54 -5.92 4.57 10.25
CA ASN A 54 -5.15 5.81 10.26
C ASN A 54 -5.84 6.91 11.08
N GLU A 55 -7.15 6.86 11.19
CA GLU A 55 -7.94 7.77 12.03
C GLU A 55 -7.84 7.44 13.52
N THR A 56 -7.95 6.19 13.85
CA THR A 56 -8.00 5.71 15.24
C THR A 56 -6.61 5.55 15.84
N ILE A 57 -5.69 4.87 15.13
CA ILE A 57 -4.37 4.51 15.64
C ILE A 57 -3.28 5.44 15.12
N GLY A 58 -3.52 6.11 14.00
CA GLY A 58 -2.54 6.96 13.31
C GLY A 58 -1.88 8.04 14.20
N PRO A 59 -2.62 8.80 15.02
CA PRO A 59 -2.01 9.77 15.94
C PRO A 59 -1.04 9.13 16.93
N PHE A 60 -1.38 7.97 17.47
CA PHE A 60 -0.55 7.23 18.42
C PHE A 60 0.72 6.70 17.76
N THR A 61 0.63 6.10 16.59
CA THR A 61 1.82 5.58 15.88
C THR A 61 2.74 6.69 15.37
N ARG A 62 2.19 7.84 14.97
CA ARG A 62 2.98 9.00 14.52
C ARG A 62 3.71 9.69 15.67
N ALA A 63 3.15 9.67 16.87
CA ALA A 63 3.75 10.27 18.06
C ALA A 63 4.91 9.45 18.64
N LEU A 64 5.09 8.18 18.21
CA LEU A 64 6.24 7.37 18.61
C LEU A 64 7.54 7.98 18.10
N SER A 65 8.61 7.87 18.92
CA SER A 65 9.95 8.21 18.48
C SER A 65 10.41 7.28 17.33
N PRO A 66 11.39 7.67 16.51
CA PRO A 66 11.97 6.78 15.50
C PRO A 66 12.51 5.47 16.08
N GLN A 67 13.09 5.53 17.30
CA GLN A 67 13.64 4.39 18.00
C GLN A 67 12.54 3.43 18.45
N ASP A 68 11.45 3.94 19.02
CA ASP A 68 10.30 3.13 19.44
C ASP A 68 9.63 2.43 18.26
N ARG A 69 9.47 3.14 17.13
CA ARG A 69 8.95 2.54 15.90
C ARG A 69 9.83 1.41 15.40
N PHE A 70 11.15 1.60 15.48
CA PHE A 70 12.10 0.57 15.05
C PHE A 70 11.99 -0.67 15.93
N SER A 71 11.95 -0.52 17.26
CA SER A 71 11.82 -1.62 18.23
C SER A 71 10.53 -2.42 18.01
N ILE A 72 9.38 -1.74 17.92
CA ILE A 72 8.10 -2.36 17.64
C ILE A 72 8.13 -3.11 16.30
N MET A 73 8.69 -2.49 15.25
CA MET A 73 8.78 -3.13 13.94
C MET A 73 9.70 -4.36 13.95
N GLN A 74 10.77 -4.34 14.73
CA GLN A 74 11.68 -5.47 14.88
C GLN A 74 10.96 -6.64 15.57
N GLU A 75 10.20 -6.37 16.61
CA GLU A 75 9.40 -7.38 17.33
C GLU A 75 8.34 -8.01 16.42
N ILE A 76 7.56 -7.18 15.69
CA ILE A 76 6.57 -7.67 14.72
C ILE A 76 7.24 -8.56 13.66
N ARG A 77 8.43 -8.18 13.17
CA ARG A 77 9.16 -8.99 12.19
C ARG A 77 9.66 -10.31 12.78
N GLN A 78 10.07 -10.31 14.03
CA GLN A 78 10.55 -11.52 14.72
C GLN A 78 9.40 -12.50 14.94
N LYS A 79 8.29 -12.05 15.51
CA LYS A 79 7.06 -12.86 15.67
C LYS A 79 6.53 -13.31 14.31
N GLY A 80 6.50 -12.42 13.31
CA GLY A 80 6.04 -12.76 11.97
C GLY A 80 6.85 -13.87 11.29
N ARG A 81 8.16 -13.94 11.56
CA ARG A 81 9.00 -15.04 11.04
C ARG A 81 8.68 -16.37 11.72
N SER A 82 8.47 -16.37 13.03
CA SER A 82 8.09 -17.61 13.74
C SER A 82 6.70 -18.12 13.35
N GLU A 83 5.81 -17.23 12.93
CA GLU A 83 4.47 -17.54 12.47
C GLU A 83 4.34 -17.77 10.95
N GLY A 84 5.47 -17.79 10.25
CA GLY A 84 5.49 -18.02 8.80
C GLY A 84 4.95 -16.85 7.95
N TRP A 85 4.85 -15.64 8.51
CA TRP A 85 4.39 -14.48 7.74
C TRP A 85 5.44 -14.03 6.75
N SER A 86 5.30 -14.47 5.52
CA SER A 86 6.18 -14.08 4.43
C SER A 86 5.40 -13.49 3.26
N ARG A 87 6.08 -12.75 2.41
CA ARG A 87 5.50 -12.27 1.15
C ARG A 87 5.17 -13.46 0.24
N GLU A 88 5.98 -14.51 0.32
CA GLU A 88 5.80 -15.71 -0.45
C GLU A 88 4.53 -16.46 -0.04
N ALA A 89 4.32 -16.69 1.26
CA ALA A 89 3.08 -17.30 1.77
C ALA A 89 1.83 -16.49 1.37
N HIS A 90 1.91 -15.16 1.42
CA HIS A 90 0.81 -14.31 0.97
C HIS A 90 0.55 -14.44 -0.53
N ARG A 91 1.60 -14.47 -1.36
CA ARG A 91 1.49 -14.67 -2.80
C ARG A 91 0.85 -16.01 -3.13
N GLN A 92 1.30 -17.09 -2.47
CA GLN A 92 0.73 -18.43 -2.63
C GLN A 92 -0.75 -18.48 -2.28
N SER A 93 -1.18 -17.87 -1.16
CA SER A 93 -2.60 -17.78 -0.80
C SER A 93 -3.42 -17.02 -1.84
N MET A 94 -2.87 -15.95 -2.43
CA MET A 94 -3.55 -15.23 -3.50
C MET A 94 -3.67 -16.06 -4.77
N GLU A 95 -2.60 -16.75 -5.18
CA GLU A 95 -2.60 -17.64 -6.36
C GLU A 95 -3.59 -18.78 -6.16
N GLU A 96 -3.64 -19.39 -4.97
CA GLU A 96 -4.60 -20.42 -4.62
C GLU A 96 -6.05 -19.92 -4.72
N MET A 97 -6.35 -18.74 -4.15
CA MET A 97 -7.69 -18.16 -4.26
C MET A 97 -8.09 -17.88 -5.71
N ILE A 98 -7.16 -17.41 -6.54
CA ILE A 98 -7.41 -17.19 -7.98
C ILE A 98 -7.69 -18.53 -8.67
N ALA A 99 -6.89 -19.56 -8.41
CA ALA A 99 -7.07 -20.87 -8.99
C ALA A 99 -8.43 -21.50 -8.60
N LEU A 100 -8.86 -21.32 -7.34
CA LEU A 100 -10.16 -21.76 -6.88
C LEU A 100 -11.32 -21.03 -7.58
N LEU A 101 -11.17 -19.73 -7.86
CA LEU A 101 -12.17 -18.95 -8.60
C LEU A 101 -12.27 -19.36 -10.07
N GLU A 102 -11.17 -19.81 -10.68
CA GLU A 102 -11.12 -20.25 -12.08
C GLU A 102 -11.57 -21.72 -12.24
N ALA A 103 -11.63 -22.48 -11.15
CA ALA A 103 -11.99 -23.90 -11.19
C ALA A 103 -13.44 -24.13 -11.64
N THR A 104 -13.64 -25.18 -12.41
CA THR A 104 -14.97 -25.61 -12.83
C THR A 104 -15.12 -27.11 -12.53
N PRO A 105 -16.03 -27.51 -11.61
CA PRO A 105 -16.99 -26.67 -10.87
C PRO A 105 -16.32 -25.80 -9.80
N PHE A 106 -16.91 -24.64 -9.46
CA PHE A 106 -16.43 -23.79 -8.38
C PHE A 106 -16.66 -24.42 -7.02
N ASP A 107 -15.58 -24.62 -6.26
CA ASP A 107 -15.63 -25.17 -4.88
C ASP A 107 -15.73 -24.00 -3.89
N VAL A 108 -16.96 -23.73 -3.44
CA VAL A 108 -17.28 -22.65 -2.49
C VAL A 108 -16.63 -22.90 -1.12
N ASP A 109 -16.59 -24.16 -0.66
CA ASP A 109 -16.08 -24.49 0.66
C ASP A 109 -14.56 -24.35 0.72
N ALA A 110 -13.84 -24.83 -0.28
CA ALA A 110 -12.40 -24.64 -0.40
C ALA A 110 -12.01 -23.17 -0.48
N PHE A 111 -12.74 -22.39 -1.30
CA PHE A 111 -12.52 -20.95 -1.39
C PHE A 111 -12.77 -20.23 -0.04
N ALA A 112 -13.89 -20.54 0.62
CA ALA A 112 -14.23 -19.95 1.91
C ALA A 112 -13.20 -20.28 3.00
N GLU A 113 -12.61 -21.48 2.98
CA GLU A 113 -11.56 -21.87 3.92
C GLU A 113 -10.27 -21.07 3.70
N THR A 114 -9.79 -21.03 2.46
CA THR A 114 -8.58 -20.26 2.10
C THR A 114 -8.77 -18.77 2.39
N PHE A 115 -9.96 -18.22 2.10
CA PHE A 115 -10.29 -16.82 2.41
C PHE A 115 -10.29 -16.56 3.92
N ARG A 116 -10.95 -17.42 4.73
CA ARG A 116 -10.97 -17.30 6.21
C ARG A 116 -9.56 -17.39 6.81
N SER A 117 -8.74 -18.30 6.33
CA SER A 117 -7.35 -18.44 6.74
C SER A 117 -6.54 -17.16 6.45
N THR A 118 -6.70 -16.59 5.25
CA THR A 118 -6.02 -15.34 4.85
C THR A 118 -6.45 -14.14 5.71
N VAL A 119 -7.75 -14.02 6.00
CA VAL A 119 -8.29 -12.96 6.87
C VAL A 119 -7.83 -13.18 8.33
N GLY A 120 -7.83 -14.41 8.82
CA GLY A 120 -7.32 -14.76 10.15
C GLY A 120 -5.84 -14.39 10.32
N GLY A 121 -5.02 -14.64 9.31
CA GLY A 121 -3.61 -14.25 9.31
C GLY A 121 -3.41 -12.73 9.39
N LEU A 122 -4.28 -11.93 8.75
CA LEU A 122 -4.26 -10.47 8.89
C LEU A 122 -4.61 -10.05 10.33
N GLN A 123 -5.62 -10.66 10.91
CA GLN A 123 -6.04 -10.38 12.28
C GLN A 123 -4.92 -10.72 13.29
N GLY A 124 -4.24 -11.84 13.13
CA GLY A 124 -3.07 -12.22 13.94
C GLY A 124 -1.96 -11.16 13.88
N ARG A 125 -1.66 -10.63 12.69
CA ARG A 125 -0.67 -9.55 12.54
C ARG A 125 -1.06 -8.27 13.29
N MET A 126 -2.35 -7.92 13.28
CA MET A 126 -2.85 -6.75 14.01
C MET A 126 -2.76 -6.96 15.52
N THR A 127 -3.05 -8.17 16.01
CA THR A 127 -2.90 -8.52 17.42
C THR A 127 -1.45 -8.38 17.87
N VAL A 128 -0.49 -8.96 17.16
CA VAL A 128 0.94 -8.85 17.46
C VAL A 128 1.42 -7.39 17.45
N ALA A 129 0.98 -6.61 16.46
CA ALA A 129 1.33 -5.19 16.40
C ALA A 129 0.77 -4.38 17.59
N SER A 130 -0.45 -4.71 18.03
CA SER A 130 -1.09 -4.10 19.19
C SER A 130 -0.37 -4.46 20.50
N GLU A 131 -0.02 -5.74 20.67
CA GLU A 131 0.74 -6.22 21.83
C GLU A 131 2.10 -5.55 21.92
N ALA A 132 2.88 -5.55 20.85
CA ALA A 132 4.20 -4.89 20.80
C ALA A 132 4.10 -3.38 21.11
N PHE A 133 3.04 -2.73 20.63
CA PHE A 133 2.80 -1.32 20.93
C PHE A 133 2.50 -1.10 22.43
N VAL A 134 1.60 -1.88 23.02
CA VAL A 134 1.25 -1.79 24.44
C VAL A 134 2.44 -2.13 25.32
N GLU A 135 3.21 -3.15 24.97
CA GLU A 135 4.43 -3.53 25.68
C GLU A 135 5.46 -2.40 25.69
N ARG A 136 5.68 -1.72 24.53
CA ARG A 136 6.57 -0.55 24.49
C ARG A 136 6.08 0.58 25.40
N LEU A 137 4.78 0.86 25.43
CA LEU A 137 4.21 1.88 26.32
C LEU A 137 4.37 1.53 27.80
N SER A 138 4.19 0.25 28.15
CA SER A 138 4.36 -0.21 29.54
C SER A 138 5.81 -0.11 30.03
N ASN A 139 6.77 -0.21 29.13
CA ASN A 139 8.20 -0.09 29.39
C ASN A 139 8.72 1.36 29.34
N MET A 140 7.86 2.35 29.08
CA MET A 140 8.25 3.77 29.15
C MET A 140 8.35 4.24 30.60
N SER A 141 9.34 5.10 30.88
CA SER A 141 9.35 5.86 32.14
C SER A 141 8.15 6.81 32.21
N GLU A 142 7.89 7.37 33.38
CA GLU A 142 6.81 8.35 33.56
C GLU A 142 7.04 9.59 32.67
N GLU A 143 8.25 10.09 32.62
CA GLU A 143 8.63 11.25 31.81
C GLU A 143 8.48 10.94 30.30
N GLU A 144 8.92 9.76 29.85
CA GLU A 144 8.75 9.32 28.46
C GLU A 144 7.28 9.22 28.06
N ARG A 145 6.43 8.68 28.96
CA ARG A 145 4.98 8.57 28.72
C ARG A 145 4.30 9.92 28.65
N VAL A 146 4.66 10.86 29.54
CA VAL A 146 4.12 12.23 29.52
C VAL A 146 4.52 12.94 28.22
N ALA A 147 5.80 12.85 27.82
CA ALA A 147 6.29 13.42 26.58
C ALA A 147 5.60 12.78 25.35
N TYR A 148 5.38 11.48 25.39
CA TYR A 148 4.63 10.78 24.34
C TYR A 148 3.18 11.26 24.27
N ALA A 149 2.48 11.37 25.39
CA ALA A 149 1.11 11.87 25.44
C ALA A 149 0.97 13.30 24.87
N ALA A 150 1.95 14.17 25.14
CA ALA A 150 1.98 15.52 24.55
C ALA A 150 2.08 15.47 23.01
N ARG A 151 2.94 14.60 22.46
CA ARG A 151 3.05 14.40 21.00
C ARG A 151 1.78 13.82 20.38
N VAL A 152 1.08 12.91 21.09
CA VAL A 152 -0.22 12.38 20.64
C VAL A 152 -1.24 13.50 20.56
N LYS A 153 -1.35 14.34 21.58
CA LYS A 153 -2.25 15.51 21.58
C LYS A 153 -1.99 16.40 20.36
N GLU A 154 -0.74 16.76 20.13
CA GLU A 154 -0.37 17.58 18.97
C GLU A 154 -0.71 16.90 17.63
N ALA A 155 -0.53 15.58 17.52
CA ALA A 155 -0.87 14.82 16.32
C ALA A 155 -2.39 14.78 16.05
N VAL A 156 -3.21 14.75 17.11
CA VAL A 156 -4.67 14.81 17.02
C VAL A 156 -5.14 16.21 16.59
N GLU A 157 -4.60 17.26 17.22
CA GLU A 157 -4.97 18.65 16.91
C GLU A 157 -4.60 19.06 15.48
N ARG A 158 -3.42 18.65 14.99
CA ARG A 158 -3.02 18.91 13.60
C ARG A 158 -3.96 18.29 12.55
N LYS A 159 -4.66 17.25 12.91
CA LYS A 159 -5.60 16.59 12.01
C LYS A 159 -6.96 17.27 11.94
N GLN A 160 -7.31 18.05 12.96
CA GLN A 160 -8.60 18.76 13.04
C GLN A 160 -8.59 20.13 12.32
N ARG A 161 -7.40 20.59 11.89
CA ARG A 161 -7.21 21.81 11.09
C ARG A 161 -7.13 21.50 9.61
#